data_7b0cdd69d061255e437b8ac23c09aeb4
#
_entry.id   7b0cdd69d061255e437b8ac23c09aeb4
#
_cell.length_a   1.000
_cell.length_b   1.000
_cell.length_c   1.000
_cell.angle_alpha   90.00
_cell.angle_beta   90.00
_cell.angle_gamma   90.00
#
_symmetry.space_group_name_H-M   'P 1'
#
loop_
_entity.id
_entity.type
_entity.pdbx_description
1 polymer ?
#
loop_
_entity_poly.entity_id
_entity_poly.type
_entity_poly.pdbx_seq_one_letter_code
_entity_poly.pdbx_strand_id
1 'polypeptide(L)'
;MWWVLWVLAALLALFSTFDVWYFLRVAAVVLRAWFQPPIWDVTAEQIRTSRVTSNDIDMCHMNNARYLRECDFARFSLYMRNGVFKALRALKATMVVGATTIRYRRALYIGEGYELRSRIVTWDDKAFFLEQRFVSTKDGLVCAVMYCKQSIIRSSPDKILEHLCKRKVECPEFPEDLQHWVNFISASSQTLRAESGLEEKNK
;
A
#
# COMPACT_ATOMS: atom_id res chain seq x y z
N MET A 1 13.26 -42.66 -6.96
CA MET A 1 12.34 -42.13 -7.99
C MET A 1 11.00 -41.65 -7.39
N TRP A 2 10.36 -42.41 -6.49
CA TRP A 2 9.08 -42.00 -5.85
C TRP A 2 9.12 -40.73 -5.02
N TRP A 3 10.23 -40.42 -4.33
CA TRP A 3 10.39 -39.19 -3.55
C TRP A 3 10.29 -37.92 -4.41
N VAL A 4 10.73 -37.96 -5.69
CA VAL A 4 10.60 -36.83 -6.63
C VAL A 4 9.13 -36.55 -6.88
N LEU A 5 8.29 -37.57 -7.05
CA LEU A 5 6.84 -37.41 -7.26
C LEU A 5 6.18 -36.78 -6.02
N TRP A 6 6.57 -37.20 -4.82
CA TRP A 6 6.08 -36.60 -3.59
C TRP A 6 6.48 -35.11 -3.45
N VAL A 7 7.72 -34.77 -3.79
CA VAL A 7 8.19 -33.36 -3.80
C VAL A 7 7.40 -32.55 -4.82
N LEU A 8 7.22 -33.06 -6.03
CA LEU A 8 6.43 -32.36 -7.07
C LEU A 8 4.97 -32.19 -6.65
N ALA A 9 4.35 -33.22 -6.06
CA ALA A 9 2.99 -33.13 -5.55
C ALA A 9 2.87 -32.09 -4.42
N ALA A 10 3.83 -32.06 -3.49
CA ALA A 10 3.87 -31.08 -2.42
C ALA A 10 4.05 -29.64 -2.94
N LEU A 11 4.94 -29.43 -3.92
CA LEU A 11 5.10 -28.15 -4.58
C LEU A 11 3.82 -27.74 -5.31
N LEU A 12 3.20 -28.63 -6.04
CA LEU A 12 1.94 -28.36 -6.73
C LEU A 12 0.84 -27.98 -5.73
N ALA A 13 0.69 -28.72 -4.64
CA ALA A 13 -0.24 -28.40 -3.56
C ALA A 13 0.05 -27.02 -2.94
N LEU A 14 1.33 -26.72 -2.66
CA LEU A 14 1.75 -25.43 -2.11
C LEU A 14 1.39 -24.28 -3.05
N PHE A 15 1.73 -24.37 -4.33
CA PHE A 15 1.45 -23.31 -5.32
C PHE A 15 -0.03 -23.23 -5.68
N SER A 16 -0.82 -24.28 -5.50
CA SER A 16 -2.27 -24.27 -5.75
C SER A 16 -3.07 -23.67 -4.60
N THR A 17 -2.57 -23.80 -3.35
CA THR A 17 -3.29 -23.37 -2.14
C THR A 17 -2.81 -22.02 -1.61
N PHE A 18 -1.56 -21.66 -1.87
CA PHE A 18 -0.95 -20.43 -1.40
C PHE A 18 -0.46 -19.56 -2.56
N ASP A 19 -0.60 -18.24 -2.42
CA ASP A 19 0.04 -17.29 -3.33
C ASP A 19 1.54 -17.16 -3.01
N VAL A 20 2.28 -18.26 -3.20
CA VAL A 20 3.73 -18.33 -2.91
C VAL A 20 4.50 -17.20 -3.58
N TRP A 21 4.12 -16.86 -4.83
CA TRP A 21 4.76 -15.81 -5.59
C TRP A 21 4.61 -14.41 -4.96
N TYR A 22 3.44 -14.16 -4.38
CA TYR A 22 3.23 -12.92 -3.62
C TYR A 22 4.20 -12.80 -2.45
N PHE A 23 4.30 -13.84 -1.62
CA PHE A 23 5.17 -13.81 -0.44
C PHE A 23 6.65 -13.74 -0.80
N LEU A 24 7.08 -14.42 -1.87
CA LEU A 24 8.45 -14.30 -2.38
C LEU A 24 8.76 -12.87 -2.83
N ARG A 25 7.84 -12.22 -3.53
CA ARG A 25 7.99 -10.81 -3.94
C ARG A 25 8.01 -9.87 -2.75
N VAL A 26 7.14 -10.06 -1.74
CA VAL A 26 7.17 -9.28 -0.50
C VAL A 26 8.52 -9.43 0.20
N ALA A 27 8.99 -10.67 0.38
CA ALA A 27 10.28 -10.92 1.00
C ALA A 27 11.44 -10.25 0.25
N ALA A 28 11.45 -10.33 -1.07
CA ALA A 28 12.45 -9.67 -1.91
C ALA A 28 12.39 -8.14 -1.78
N VAL A 29 11.20 -7.55 -1.73
CA VAL A 29 11.02 -6.10 -1.56
C VAL A 29 11.49 -5.65 -0.17
N VAL A 30 11.12 -6.37 0.88
CA VAL A 30 11.54 -6.08 2.25
C VAL A 30 13.06 -6.19 2.39
N LEU A 31 13.64 -7.28 1.86
CA LEU A 31 15.09 -7.49 1.89
C LEU A 31 15.83 -6.36 1.14
N ARG A 32 15.35 -6.00 -0.06
CA ARG A 32 15.94 -4.88 -0.81
C ARG A 32 15.81 -3.56 -0.07
N ALA A 33 14.64 -3.28 0.53
CA ALA A 33 14.42 -2.05 1.31
C ALA A 33 15.35 -1.96 2.53
N TRP A 34 15.70 -3.09 3.12
CA TRP A 34 16.62 -3.16 4.26
C TRP A 34 18.02 -2.63 3.93
N PHE A 35 18.49 -2.87 2.69
CA PHE A 35 19.81 -2.40 2.24
C PHE A 35 19.77 -1.01 1.59
N GLN A 36 18.59 -0.40 1.44
CA GLN A 36 18.47 0.96 0.91
C GLN A 36 18.61 2.01 2.02
N PRO A 37 19.09 3.22 1.70
CA PRO A 37 19.19 4.30 2.68
C PRO A 37 17.82 4.63 3.27
N PRO A 38 17.72 4.93 4.57
CA PRO A 38 16.49 5.32 5.21
C PRO A 38 15.95 6.65 4.63
N ILE A 39 14.65 6.80 4.67
CA ILE A 39 13.96 8.03 4.30
C ILE A 39 13.54 8.72 5.60
N TRP A 40 14.20 9.82 5.92
CA TRP A 40 13.97 10.54 7.18
C TRP A 40 12.72 11.42 7.14
N ASP A 41 12.38 11.95 5.97
CA ASP A 41 11.14 12.68 5.76
C ASP A 41 10.01 11.69 5.47
N VAL A 42 9.06 11.58 6.41
CA VAL A 42 7.96 10.63 6.33
C VAL A 42 7.01 10.94 5.17
N THR A 43 6.95 12.20 4.75
CA THR A 43 6.13 12.68 3.63
C THR A 43 6.84 12.62 2.28
N ALA A 44 8.16 12.32 2.28
CA ALA A 44 8.93 12.24 1.06
C ALA A 44 8.41 11.18 0.09
N GLU A 45 8.37 11.53 -1.18
CA GLU A 45 7.97 10.60 -2.23
C GLU A 45 9.03 9.50 -2.42
N GLN A 46 8.60 8.25 -2.38
CA GLN A 46 9.43 7.12 -2.77
C GLN A 46 9.07 6.65 -4.16
N ILE A 47 10.08 6.53 -5.02
CA ILE A 47 9.95 6.02 -6.38
C ILE A 47 10.45 4.58 -6.43
N ARG A 48 9.63 3.70 -6.97
CA ARG A 48 9.98 2.31 -7.27
C ARG A 48 9.76 2.05 -8.75
N THR A 49 10.84 1.83 -9.48
CA THR A 49 10.76 1.48 -10.92
C THR A 49 10.49 -0.02 -11.07
N SER A 50 9.58 -0.36 -11.96
CA SER A 50 9.22 -1.73 -12.31
C SER A 50 8.79 -1.82 -13.78
N ARG A 51 8.45 -3.03 -14.23
CA ARG A 51 7.98 -3.31 -15.60
C ARG A 51 6.81 -4.27 -15.52
N VAL A 52 5.83 -4.10 -16.41
CA VAL A 52 4.72 -5.04 -16.56
C VAL A 52 5.22 -6.37 -17.11
N THR A 53 4.96 -7.44 -16.38
CA THR A 53 5.38 -8.81 -16.75
C THR A 53 4.19 -9.66 -17.18
N SER A 54 4.45 -10.83 -17.72
CA SER A 54 3.39 -11.77 -18.14
C SER A 54 2.49 -12.23 -16.98
N ASN A 55 2.99 -12.17 -15.73
CA ASN A 55 2.20 -12.50 -14.55
C ASN A 55 1.23 -11.38 -14.12
N ASP A 56 1.38 -10.19 -14.68
CA ASP A 56 0.61 -9.00 -14.28
C ASP A 56 -0.53 -8.68 -15.25
N ILE A 57 -0.59 -9.36 -16.41
CA ILE A 57 -1.49 -9.01 -17.50
C ILE A 57 -2.77 -9.85 -17.56
N ASP A 58 -3.81 -9.22 -18.08
CA ASP A 58 -4.88 -9.83 -18.83
C ASP A 58 -4.97 -9.13 -20.21
N MET A 59 -5.43 -9.79 -21.24
CA MET A 59 -5.64 -9.19 -22.57
C MET A 59 -4.53 -8.20 -23.01
N CYS A 60 -3.24 -8.52 -22.77
CA CYS A 60 -2.05 -7.74 -23.16
C CYS A 60 -1.77 -6.47 -22.34
N HIS A 61 -2.56 -6.10 -21.38
CA HIS A 61 -2.30 -4.98 -20.46
C HIS A 61 -2.34 -5.41 -19.00
N MET A 62 -1.81 -4.57 -18.13
CA MET A 62 -1.78 -4.83 -16.70
C MET A 62 -3.20 -4.96 -16.13
N ASN A 63 -3.49 -6.10 -15.50
CA ASN A 63 -4.77 -6.37 -14.84
C ASN A 63 -5.04 -5.37 -13.72
N ASN A 64 -6.27 -4.89 -13.60
CA ASN A 64 -6.66 -3.87 -12.62
C ASN A 64 -6.32 -4.26 -11.17
N ALA A 65 -6.46 -5.54 -10.79
CA ALA A 65 -6.10 -6.01 -9.46
C ALA A 65 -4.57 -5.99 -9.22
N ARG A 66 -3.77 -6.07 -10.29
CA ARG A 66 -2.31 -6.03 -10.17
C ARG A 66 -1.78 -4.66 -9.77
N TYR A 67 -2.45 -3.57 -10.16
CA TYR A 67 -2.11 -2.24 -9.67
C TYR A 67 -2.18 -2.18 -8.13
N LEU A 68 -3.24 -2.72 -7.52
CA LEU A 68 -3.38 -2.75 -6.07
C LEU A 68 -2.27 -3.57 -5.41
N ARG A 69 -1.92 -4.71 -6.03
CA ARG A 69 -0.85 -5.60 -5.56
C ARG A 69 0.54 -4.94 -5.61
N GLU A 70 0.85 -4.21 -6.69
CA GLU A 70 2.09 -3.43 -6.78
C GLU A 70 2.13 -2.30 -5.75
N CYS A 71 0.98 -1.69 -5.46
CA CYS A 71 0.85 -0.71 -4.39
C CYS A 71 1.17 -1.31 -3.02
N ASP A 72 0.78 -2.57 -2.73
CA ASP A 72 1.16 -3.26 -1.50
C ASP A 72 2.68 -3.37 -1.37
N PHE A 73 3.34 -3.84 -2.42
CA PHE A 73 4.81 -3.96 -2.43
C PHE A 73 5.50 -2.60 -2.24
N ALA A 74 4.99 -1.54 -2.84
CA ALA A 74 5.53 -0.21 -2.66
C ALA A 74 5.34 0.30 -1.22
N ARG A 75 4.19 0.03 -0.59
CA ARG A 75 3.94 0.38 0.82
C ARG A 75 4.87 -0.38 1.77
N PHE A 76 5.10 -1.68 1.56
CA PHE A 76 6.09 -2.43 2.35
C PHE A 76 7.48 -1.77 2.26
N SER A 77 7.94 -1.41 1.06
CA SER A 77 9.20 -0.73 0.88
C SER A 77 9.23 0.63 1.58
N LEU A 78 8.18 1.45 1.42
CA LEU A 78 8.07 2.76 2.03
C LEU A 78 8.18 2.68 3.56
N TYR A 79 7.37 1.81 4.19
CA TYR A 79 7.30 1.69 5.65
C TYR A 79 8.54 1.04 6.27
N MET A 80 9.25 0.21 5.54
CA MET A 80 10.56 -0.28 5.96
C MET A 80 11.59 0.85 5.98
N ARG A 81 11.62 1.69 4.94
CA ARG A 81 12.63 2.74 4.78
C ARG A 81 12.39 3.97 5.64
N ASN A 82 11.13 4.38 5.83
CA ASN A 82 10.79 5.53 6.68
C ASN A 82 10.64 5.17 8.18
N GLY A 83 10.81 3.89 8.54
CA GLY A 83 10.80 3.44 9.92
C GLY A 83 9.41 3.23 10.53
N VAL A 84 8.31 3.46 9.80
CA VAL A 84 6.94 3.29 10.32
C VAL A 84 6.72 1.89 10.87
N PHE A 85 7.21 0.82 10.21
CA PHE A 85 7.11 -0.54 10.74
C PHE A 85 7.86 -0.72 12.06
N LYS A 86 9.02 -0.07 12.22
CA LYS A 86 9.78 -0.09 13.48
C LYS A 86 9.00 0.59 14.61
N ALA A 87 8.39 1.73 14.32
CA ALA A 87 7.56 2.46 15.29
C ALA A 87 6.29 1.69 15.67
N LEU A 88 5.58 1.10 14.69
CA LEU A 88 4.42 0.24 14.93
C LEU A 88 4.76 -0.91 15.89
N ARG A 89 5.88 -1.60 15.64
CA ARG A 89 6.35 -2.68 16.52
C ARG A 89 6.66 -2.19 17.93
N ALA A 90 7.36 -1.06 18.06
CA ALA A 90 7.71 -0.47 19.35
C ALA A 90 6.49 -0.05 20.17
N LEU A 91 5.47 0.49 19.50
CA LEU A 91 4.22 0.93 20.12
C LEU A 91 3.16 -0.19 20.24
N LYS A 92 3.48 -1.42 19.87
CA LYS A 92 2.56 -2.58 19.81
C LYS A 92 1.28 -2.26 19.03
N ALA A 93 1.41 -1.41 18.01
CA ALA A 93 0.34 -0.99 17.13
C ALA A 93 0.29 -1.84 15.86
N THR A 94 -0.86 -1.84 15.20
CA THR A 94 -1.07 -2.50 13.92
C THR A 94 -1.63 -1.49 12.92
N MET A 95 -1.29 -1.65 11.66
CA MET A 95 -1.79 -0.82 10.57
C MET A 95 -2.50 -1.71 9.55
N VAL A 96 -3.71 -1.32 9.15
CA VAL A 96 -4.53 -2.05 8.19
C VAL A 96 -5.05 -1.12 7.11
N VAL A 97 -5.28 -1.65 5.91
CA VAL A 97 -5.96 -0.92 4.84
C VAL A 97 -7.44 -0.80 5.22
N GLY A 98 -7.89 0.42 5.47
CA GLY A 98 -9.29 0.73 5.80
C GLY A 98 -10.14 1.04 4.58
N ALA A 99 -9.56 1.70 3.57
CA ALA A 99 -10.22 2.02 2.32
C ALA A 99 -9.19 2.29 1.23
N THR A 100 -9.56 2.02 -0.02
CA THR A 100 -8.78 2.39 -1.20
C THR A 100 -9.70 2.88 -2.31
N THR A 101 -9.21 3.82 -3.10
CA THR A 101 -9.79 4.19 -4.38
C THR A 101 -8.70 4.24 -5.42
N ILE A 102 -8.97 3.76 -6.62
CA ILE A 102 -8.03 3.82 -7.73
C ILE A 102 -8.73 4.36 -8.97
N ARG A 103 -8.04 5.25 -9.67
CA ARG A 103 -8.49 5.81 -10.94
C ARG A 103 -7.50 5.41 -12.01
N TYR A 104 -7.97 4.60 -12.96
CA TYR A 104 -7.20 4.22 -14.15
C TYR A 104 -7.40 5.27 -15.24
N ARG A 105 -6.32 5.71 -15.85
CA ARG A 105 -6.32 6.75 -16.89
C ARG A 105 -5.81 6.23 -18.24
N ARG A 106 -4.80 5.36 -18.20
CA ARG A 106 -4.21 4.71 -19.37
C ARG A 106 -3.71 3.32 -18.98
N ALA A 107 -3.94 2.34 -19.85
CA ALA A 107 -3.39 1.01 -19.67
C ALA A 107 -1.85 1.01 -19.73
N LEU A 108 -1.23 0.19 -18.90
CA LEU A 108 0.17 -0.19 -18.99
C LEU A 108 0.25 -1.53 -19.72
N TYR A 109 0.98 -1.58 -20.81
CA TYR A 109 1.07 -2.77 -21.64
C TYR A 109 2.21 -3.69 -21.20
N ILE A 110 2.16 -4.96 -21.63
CA ILE A 110 3.24 -5.92 -21.36
C ILE A 110 4.59 -5.37 -21.80
N GLY A 111 5.59 -5.51 -20.94
CA GLY A 111 6.94 -5.00 -21.19
C GLY A 111 7.11 -3.49 -20.97
N GLU A 112 6.03 -2.74 -20.77
CA GLU A 112 6.12 -1.31 -20.47
C GLU A 112 6.69 -1.06 -19.07
N GLY A 113 7.68 -0.17 -18.99
CA GLY A 113 8.26 0.29 -17.72
C GLY A 113 7.39 1.33 -17.06
N TYR A 114 7.35 1.32 -15.73
CA TYR A 114 6.67 2.35 -14.94
C TYR A 114 7.41 2.66 -13.65
N GLU A 115 7.19 3.88 -13.16
CA GLU A 115 7.54 4.30 -11.81
C GLU A 115 6.29 4.28 -10.95
N LEU A 116 6.35 3.59 -9.82
CA LEU A 116 5.35 3.68 -8.78
C LEU A 116 5.84 4.65 -7.71
N ARG A 117 5.25 5.83 -7.71
CA ARG A 117 5.56 6.93 -6.81
C ARG A 117 4.59 6.87 -5.64
N SER A 118 5.13 6.76 -4.43
CA SER A 118 4.33 6.56 -3.20
C SER A 118 4.74 7.58 -2.14
N ARG A 119 3.76 8.25 -1.53
CA ARG A 119 3.99 9.19 -0.42
C ARG A 119 2.83 9.18 0.57
N ILE A 120 3.12 9.52 1.82
CA ILE A 120 2.10 9.89 2.79
C ILE A 120 1.74 11.36 2.50
N VAL A 121 0.47 11.60 2.18
CA VAL A 121 -0.03 12.94 1.84
C VAL A 121 -0.37 13.71 3.11
N THR A 122 -1.10 13.06 4.01
CA THR A 122 -1.59 13.64 5.25
C THR A 122 -2.05 12.53 6.20
N TRP A 123 -2.54 12.88 7.39
CA TRP A 123 -3.11 11.94 8.36
C TRP A 123 -4.21 12.59 9.19
N ASP A 124 -5.03 11.77 9.80
CA ASP A 124 -6.00 12.15 10.84
C ASP A 124 -5.65 11.45 12.18
N ASP A 125 -6.54 11.53 13.16
CA ASP A 125 -6.34 10.93 14.49
C ASP A 125 -6.17 9.39 14.44
N LYS A 126 -6.59 8.73 13.36
CA LYS A 126 -6.70 7.26 13.26
C LYS A 126 -6.01 6.65 12.06
N ALA A 127 -5.65 7.44 11.04
CA ALA A 127 -5.15 6.89 9.79
C ALA A 127 -4.15 7.80 9.08
N PHE A 128 -3.20 7.18 8.37
CA PHE A 128 -2.42 7.83 7.32
C PHE A 128 -3.17 7.76 5.99
N PHE A 129 -3.06 8.81 5.19
CA PHE A 129 -3.56 8.85 3.82
C PHE A 129 -2.40 8.89 2.85
N LEU A 130 -2.36 7.90 1.97
CA LEU A 130 -1.30 7.74 0.98
C LEU A 130 -1.81 8.01 -0.42
N GLU A 131 -0.93 8.58 -1.23
CA GLU A 131 -1.08 8.65 -2.67
C GLU A 131 -0.04 7.75 -3.33
N GLN A 132 -0.48 6.98 -4.33
CA GLN A 132 0.39 6.13 -5.13
C GLN A 132 0.07 6.35 -6.61
N ARG A 133 1.07 6.76 -7.39
CA ARG A 133 0.92 7.10 -8.82
C ARG A 133 1.76 6.16 -9.68
N PHE A 134 1.13 5.59 -10.68
CA PHE A 134 1.81 4.85 -11.74
C PHE A 134 2.14 5.79 -12.87
N VAL A 135 3.41 6.02 -13.11
CA VAL A 135 3.92 6.92 -14.15
C VAL A 135 4.67 6.10 -15.18
N SER A 136 4.25 6.13 -16.43
CA SER A 136 4.97 5.43 -17.51
C SER A 136 6.35 6.01 -17.71
N THR A 137 7.36 5.15 -17.79
CA THR A 137 8.74 5.59 -18.10
C THR A 137 8.93 5.94 -19.58
N LYS A 138 7.96 5.59 -20.44
CA LYS A 138 8.02 5.84 -21.88
C LYS A 138 7.72 7.30 -22.24
N ASP A 139 6.72 7.88 -21.57
CA ASP A 139 6.16 9.18 -21.94
C ASP A 139 5.88 10.10 -20.73
N GLY A 140 6.15 9.63 -19.50
CA GLY A 140 5.90 10.39 -18.29
C GLY A 140 4.42 10.53 -17.90
N LEU A 141 3.50 9.86 -18.60
CA LEU A 141 2.07 9.95 -18.29
C LEU A 141 1.73 9.22 -17.00
N VAL A 142 0.85 9.83 -16.20
CA VAL A 142 0.25 9.19 -15.03
C VAL A 142 -0.83 8.24 -15.51
N CYS A 143 -0.55 6.92 -15.45
CA CYS A 143 -1.44 5.86 -15.93
C CYS A 143 -2.52 5.50 -14.93
N ALA A 144 -2.21 5.55 -13.63
CA ALA A 144 -3.17 5.35 -12.57
C ALA A 144 -2.79 6.15 -11.32
N VAL A 145 -3.80 6.55 -10.54
CA VAL A 145 -3.64 7.19 -9.22
C VAL A 145 -4.47 6.43 -8.22
N MET A 146 -3.88 6.10 -7.08
CA MET A 146 -4.55 5.44 -5.97
C MET A 146 -4.42 6.28 -4.70
N TYR A 147 -5.53 6.46 -3.98
CA TYR A 147 -5.52 6.87 -2.58
C TYR A 147 -5.81 5.68 -1.68
N CYS A 148 -5.11 5.63 -0.55
CA CYS A 148 -5.22 4.55 0.42
C CYS A 148 -5.29 5.13 1.83
N LYS A 149 -6.34 4.76 2.58
CA LYS A 149 -6.48 5.03 4.01
C LYS A 149 -5.88 3.86 4.78
N GLN A 150 -4.83 4.13 5.56
CA GLN A 150 -4.13 3.16 6.40
C GLN A 150 -4.51 3.41 7.86
N SER A 151 -5.49 2.67 8.36
CA SER A 151 -5.98 2.81 9.73
C SER A 151 -5.01 2.22 10.74
N ILE A 152 -4.74 2.97 11.80
CA ILE A 152 -3.87 2.56 12.91
C ILE A 152 -4.73 2.01 14.04
N ILE A 153 -4.36 0.83 14.53
CA ILE A 153 -5.03 0.15 15.63
C ILE A 153 -4.10 0.15 16.84
N ARG A 154 -4.61 0.51 18.01
CA ARG A 154 -3.92 0.61 19.31
C ARG A 154 -2.91 1.77 19.41
N SER A 155 -2.90 2.70 18.47
CA SER A 155 -2.08 3.91 18.49
C SER A 155 -2.71 4.95 17.58
N SER A 156 -1.97 6.03 17.29
CA SER A 156 -2.36 7.05 16.32
C SER A 156 -1.18 7.43 15.42
N PRO A 157 -1.43 8.02 14.24
CA PRO A 157 -0.39 8.54 13.38
C PRO A 157 0.56 9.50 14.11
N ASP A 158 0.03 10.43 14.90
CA ASP A 158 0.84 11.40 15.65
C ASP A 158 1.82 10.72 16.61
N LYS A 159 1.38 9.71 17.37
CA LYS A 159 2.27 8.94 18.27
C LYS A 159 3.36 8.19 17.53
N ILE A 160 3.04 7.65 16.33
CA ILE A 160 4.02 6.98 15.47
C ILE A 160 5.07 7.98 14.99
N LEU A 161 4.62 9.14 14.50
CA LEU A 161 5.51 10.20 14.00
C LEU A 161 6.36 10.81 15.11
N GLU A 162 5.77 11.06 16.27
CA GLU A 162 6.50 11.55 17.46
C GLU A 162 7.56 10.53 17.91
N HIS A 163 7.22 9.23 17.88
CA HIS A 163 8.20 8.18 18.18
C HIS A 163 9.38 8.17 17.20
N LEU A 164 9.12 8.39 15.90
CA LEU A 164 10.14 8.39 14.85
C LEU A 164 10.97 9.67 14.86
N CYS A 165 10.32 10.82 14.86
CA CYS A 165 10.96 12.12 14.68
C CYS A 165 11.45 12.74 15.99
N LYS A 166 11.06 12.17 17.16
CA LYS A 166 11.31 12.68 18.50
C LYS A 166 10.81 14.13 18.72
N ARG A 167 9.87 14.56 17.91
CA ARG A 167 9.19 15.84 17.97
C ARG A 167 7.79 15.71 17.38
N LYS A 168 6.90 16.62 17.74
CA LYS A 168 5.60 16.73 17.08
C LYS A 168 5.81 17.16 15.63
N VAL A 169 5.17 16.45 14.71
CA VAL A 169 5.19 16.76 13.28
C VAL A 169 3.86 17.41 12.91
N GLU A 170 3.93 18.52 12.22
CA GLU A 170 2.73 19.20 11.74
C GLU A 170 2.10 18.38 10.60
N CYS A 171 0.77 18.21 10.70
CA CYS A 171 0.02 17.51 9.67
C CYS A 171 -0.14 18.40 8.44
N PRO A 172 0.24 17.94 7.23
CA PRO A 172 -0.03 18.69 6.01
C PRO A 172 -1.53 18.86 5.79
N GLU A 173 -1.91 19.96 5.12
CA GLU A 173 -3.29 20.21 4.72
C GLU A 173 -3.82 19.09 3.82
N PHE A 174 -5.11 18.78 3.96
CA PHE A 174 -5.77 17.82 3.09
C PHE A 174 -5.97 18.42 1.70
N PRO A 175 -5.47 17.79 0.63
CA PRO A 175 -5.85 18.15 -0.74
C PRO A 175 -7.38 18.05 -0.92
N GLU A 176 -7.95 18.93 -1.70
CA GLU A 176 -9.40 19.02 -1.88
C GLU A 176 -10.03 17.70 -2.36
N ASP A 177 -9.42 17.06 -3.37
CA ASP A 177 -9.87 15.79 -3.92
C ASP A 177 -9.80 14.64 -2.88
N LEU A 178 -8.77 14.63 -2.03
CA LEU A 178 -8.65 13.67 -0.94
C LEU A 178 -9.71 13.95 0.15
N GLN A 179 -9.99 15.22 0.47
CA GLN A 179 -11.00 15.59 1.46
C GLN A 179 -12.41 15.12 1.00
N HIS A 180 -12.75 15.27 -0.28
CA HIS A 180 -13.99 14.76 -0.84
C HIS A 180 -14.11 13.24 -0.70
N TRP A 181 -13.02 12.51 -0.96
CA TRP A 181 -13.00 11.06 -0.78
C TRP A 181 -13.14 10.65 0.69
N VAL A 182 -12.48 11.35 1.60
CA VAL A 182 -12.60 11.10 3.06
C VAL A 182 -14.04 11.31 3.53
N ASN A 183 -14.69 12.36 3.08
CA ASN A 183 -16.10 12.64 3.38
C ASN A 183 -17.01 11.52 2.85
N PHE A 184 -16.77 11.06 1.62
CA PHE A 184 -17.50 9.94 1.02
C PHE A 184 -17.38 8.65 1.84
N ILE A 185 -16.17 8.22 2.20
CA ILE A 185 -15.98 6.98 2.98
C ILE A 185 -16.53 7.11 4.40
N SER A 186 -16.53 8.31 4.98
CA SER A 186 -17.13 8.57 6.29
C SER A 186 -18.64 8.40 6.24
N ALA A 187 -19.32 9.04 5.28
CA ALA A 187 -20.75 8.90 5.05
C ALA A 187 -21.16 7.44 4.78
N SER A 188 -20.42 6.75 3.89
CA SER A 188 -20.65 5.33 3.61
C SER A 188 -20.52 4.46 4.87
N SER A 189 -19.50 4.74 5.71
CA SER A 189 -19.32 3.99 6.96
C SER A 189 -20.47 4.20 7.96
N GLN A 190 -21.05 5.40 8.01
CA GLN A 190 -22.22 5.69 8.86
C GLN A 190 -23.45 4.91 8.38
N THR A 191 -23.71 4.93 7.08
CA THR A 191 -24.83 4.18 6.47
C THR A 191 -24.70 2.68 6.78
N LEU A 192 -23.53 2.08 6.54
CA LEU A 192 -23.28 0.66 6.79
C LEU A 192 -23.41 0.27 8.28
N ARG A 193 -23.06 1.18 9.21
CA ARG A 193 -23.28 0.95 10.65
C ARG A 193 -24.76 0.96 11.00
N ALA A 194 -25.51 1.92 10.45
CA ALA A 194 -26.95 1.99 10.65
C ALA A 194 -27.66 0.73 10.12
N GLU A 195 -27.30 0.28 8.90
CA GLU A 195 -27.81 -0.96 8.30
C GLU A 195 -27.49 -2.21 9.16
N SER A 196 -26.32 -2.22 9.81
CA SER A 196 -25.88 -3.35 10.66
C SER A 196 -26.41 -3.29 12.08
N GLY A 197 -27.25 -2.31 12.44
CA GLY A 197 -27.74 -2.10 13.82
C GLY A 197 -26.63 -1.77 14.83
N LEU A 198 -25.45 -1.38 14.36
CA LEU A 198 -24.31 -0.96 15.16
C LEU A 198 -24.43 0.56 15.40
N GLU A 199 -25.34 0.97 16.28
CA GLU A 199 -25.38 2.37 16.75
C GLU A 199 -24.03 2.75 17.39
N GLU A 200 -23.60 3.98 17.17
CA GLU A 200 -22.41 4.51 17.84
C GLU A 200 -22.62 4.39 19.35
N LYS A 201 -21.85 3.53 19.99
CA LYS A 201 -21.59 3.68 21.40
C LYS A 201 -20.75 4.95 21.54
N ASN A 202 -21.44 6.07 21.77
CA ASN A 202 -20.83 7.32 22.21
C ASN A 202 -19.95 7.02 23.43
N LYS A 203 -18.64 7.09 23.23
CA LYS A 203 -17.65 7.21 24.30
C LYS A 203 -16.73 8.37 24.01
#